data_21ee96be08e185add54973bbd6be1938
#
_entry.id   21ee96be08e185add54973bbd6be1938
#
_cell.length_a   1.000
_cell.length_b   1.000
_cell.length_c   1.000
_cell.angle_alpha   90.00
_cell.angle_beta   90.00
_cell.angle_gamma   90.00
#
_symmetry.space_group_name_H-M   'P 1'
#
loop_
_entity.id
_entity.type
_entity.pdbx_description
1 polymer ?
#
loop_
_entity_poly.entity_id
_entity_poly.type
_entity_poly.pdbx_seq_one_letter_code
_entity_poly.pdbx_strand_id
1 'polypeptide(L)'
;MVLQSTRWLALSYFTYFFSYGIFLPFWGVWLKGEGIAPETIGMLLGAGLVARFLGSLLIAPRVKDPSHLVSALRLLALLTLAFAVGFCFGNGWGWLMLVIAGFNLFVSPLVPLTDALAATWQKQIRMDYGRVRLWGSLAFVIGSALTGQLVAVWGHNAILYSLIFSVLAMLLGMLLKPSVMPQGEARTRSGTERSLWALLKEGPVWRFLLCVTLLQGAHAGYYSFGSIYWQE
;
A
#
# COMPACT_ATOMS: atom_id res chain seq x y z
N MET A 1 -11.19 -22.37 5.01
CA MET A 1 -12.36 -21.58 5.43
C MET A 1 -12.75 -20.66 4.27
N VAL A 2 -14.03 -20.63 3.87
CA VAL A 2 -14.53 -19.80 2.76
C VAL A 2 -15.21 -18.57 3.36
N LEU A 3 -14.82 -17.39 2.86
CA LEU A 3 -15.38 -16.11 3.28
C LEU A 3 -16.18 -15.50 2.12
N GLN A 4 -17.30 -14.87 2.43
CA GLN A 4 -18.08 -14.16 1.43
C GLN A 4 -17.19 -13.11 0.71
N SER A 5 -17.29 -13.04 -0.62
CA SER A 5 -16.38 -12.20 -1.43
C SER A 5 -16.40 -10.72 -1.01
N THR A 6 -17.57 -10.16 -0.70
CA THR A 6 -17.69 -8.78 -0.20
C THR A 6 -16.94 -8.59 1.12
N ARG A 7 -17.07 -9.54 2.04
CA ARG A 7 -16.35 -9.51 3.32
C ARG A 7 -14.86 -9.73 3.14
N TRP A 8 -14.48 -10.61 2.22
CA TRP A 8 -13.08 -10.83 1.87
C TRP A 8 -12.42 -9.54 1.37
N LEU A 9 -13.10 -8.83 0.48
CA LEU A 9 -12.62 -7.57 -0.06
C LEU A 9 -12.57 -6.48 1.02
N ALA A 10 -13.61 -6.37 1.85
CA ALA A 10 -13.63 -5.42 2.97
C ALA A 10 -12.48 -5.67 3.96
N LEU A 11 -12.21 -6.93 4.27
CA LEU A 11 -11.07 -7.32 5.12
C LEU A 11 -9.73 -6.96 4.49
N SER A 12 -9.59 -7.16 3.18
CA SER A 12 -8.37 -6.82 2.44
C SER A 12 -8.12 -5.30 2.48
N TYR A 13 -9.13 -4.49 2.22
CA TYR A 13 -9.02 -3.03 2.34
C TYR A 13 -8.74 -2.60 3.77
N PHE A 14 -9.45 -3.17 4.74
CA PHE A 14 -9.28 -2.83 6.15
C PHE A 14 -7.83 -3.09 6.60
N THR A 15 -7.32 -4.28 6.36
CA THR A 15 -5.95 -4.65 6.78
C THR A 15 -4.88 -3.87 6.03
N TYR A 16 -5.07 -3.63 4.73
CA TYR A 16 -4.15 -2.81 3.95
C TYR A 16 -4.07 -1.37 4.48
N PHE A 17 -5.21 -0.71 4.63
CA PHE A 17 -5.25 0.68 5.09
C PHE A 17 -4.89 0.82 6.55
N PHE A 18 -5.13 -0.18 7.36
CA PHE A 18 -4.64 -0.23 8.73
C PHE A 18 -3.11 -0.22 8.76
N SER A 19 -2.47 -1.06 7.94
CA SER A 19 -1.01 -1.08 7.77
C SER A 19 -0.49 0.25 7.24
N TYR A 20 -1.18 0.84 6.28
CA TYR A 20 -0.82 2.12 5.69
C TYR A 20 -0.95 3.27 6.70
N GLY A 21 -1.97 3.23 7.55
CA GLY A 21 -2.15 4.18 8.65
C GLY A 21 -1.05 4.09 9.72
N ILE A 22 -0.42 2.93 9.85
CA ILE A 22 0.76 2.76 10.70
C ILE A 22 2.01 3.28 10.00
N PHE A 23 2.21 2.88 8.76
CA PHE A 23 3.44 3.16 8.01
C PHE A 23 3.56 4.64 7.63
N LEU A 24 2.54 5.21 7.02
CA LEU A 24 2.64 6.55 6.43
C LEU A 24 2.96 7.64 7.47
N PRO A 25 2.20 7.78 8.58
CA PRO A 25 2.48 8.85 9.54
C PRO A 25 3.64 8.54 10.50
N PHE A 26 3.94 7.29 10.80
CA PHE A 26 4.85 6.94 11.88
C PHE A 26 6.20 6.36 11.44
N TRP A 27 6.39 6.07 10.17
CA TRP A 27 7.65 5.44 9.75
C TRP A 27 8.86 6.36 9.93
N GLY A 28 8.68 7.65 9.68
CA GLY A 28 9.72 8.65 9.99
C GLY A 28 10.06 8.69 11.48
N VAL A 29 9.07 8.53 12.34
CA VAL A 29 9.25 8.46 13.80
C VAL A 29 10.07 7.21 14.18
N TRP A 30 9.76 6.07 13.57
CA TRP A 30 10.53 4.84 13.80
C TRP A 30 11.99 5.01 13.38
N LEU A 31 12.24 5.58 12.20
CA LEU A 31 13.60 5.83 11.72
C LEU A 31 14.36 6.78 12.63
N LYS A 32 13.71 7.84 13.10
CA LYS A 32 14.31 8.76 14.08
C LYS A 32 14.66 8.06 15.39
N GLY A 33 13.79 7.18 15.86
CA GLY A 33 13.99 6.37 17.06
C GLY A 33 15.17 5.39 16.93
N GLU A 34 15.47 4.91 15.72
CA GLU A 34 16.62 4.07 15.43
C GLU A 34 17.92 4.86 15.29
N GLY A 35 17.91 6.18 15.52
CA GLY A 35 19.09 7.02 15.48
C GLY A 35 19.48 7.48 14.07
N ILE A 36 18.58 7.41 13.12
CA ILE A 36 18.83 7.83 11.72
C ILE A 36 18.76 9.37 11.64
N ALA A 37 19.73 10.00 10.98
CA ALA A 37 19.77 11.45 10.78
C ALA A 37 18.60 11.93 9.91
N PRO A 38 18.07 13.15 10.13
CA PRO A 38 16.91 13.66 9.36
C PRO A 38 17.12 13.67 7.85
N GLU A 39 18.32 13.97 7.37
CA GLU A 39 18.65 13.95 5.94
C GLU A 39 18.55 12.54 5.37
N THR A 40 19.03 11.53 6.10
CA THR A 40 18.95 10.13 5.72
C THR A 40 17.52 9.63 5.77
N ILE A 41 16.72 10.06 6.75
CA ILE A 41 15.28 9.77 6.81
C ILE A 41 14.58 10.29 5.55
N GLY A 42 14.83 11.54 5.16
CA GLY A 42 14.27 12.13 3.96
C GLY A 42 14.65 11.35 2.70
N MET A 43 15.90 10.92 2.60
CA MET A 43 16.38 10.12 1.48
C MET A 43 15.72 8.74 1.43
N LEU A 44 15.60 8.06 2.57
CA LEU A 44 14.95 6.75 2.66
C LEU A 44 13.46 6.82 2.32
N LEU A 45 12.75 7.81 2.86
CA LEU A 45 11.33 8.01 2.56
C LEU A 45 11.11 8.40 1.08
N GLY A 46 12.00 9.23 0.53
CA GLY A 46 11.97 9.59 -0.89
C GLY A 46 12.20 8.39 -1.79
N ALA A 47 13.18 7.54 -1.46
CA ALA A 47 13.40 6.28 -2.18
C ALA A 47 12.19 5.36 -2.10
N GLY A 48 11.52 5.31 -0.95
CA GLY A 48 10.27 4.59 -0.76
C GLY A 48 9.16 5.08 -1.69
N LEU A 49 9.01 6.39 -1.85
CA LEU A 49 8.01 6.97 -2.76
C LEU A 49 8.30 6.63 -4.22
N VAL A 50 9.56 6.68 -4.64
CA VAL A 50 9.97 6.27 -5.99
C VAL A 50 9.68 4.78 -6.21
N ALA A 51 10.03 3.93 -5.26
CA ALA A 51 9.74 2.49 -5.33
C ALA A 51 8.23 2.22 -5.40
N ARG A 52 7.43 2.98 -4.66
CA ARG A 52 5.97 2.91 -4.68
C ARG A 52 5.41 3.25 -6.05
N PHE A 53 5.89 4.30 -6.65
CA PHE A 53 5.53 4.70 -8.01
C PHE A 53 5.89 3.60 -9.02
N LEU A 54 7.13 3.09 -8.96
CA LEU A 54 7.60 2.03 -9.83
C LEU A 54 6.80 0.74 -9.66
N GLY A 55 6.45 0.36 -8.44
CA GLY A 55 5.64 -0.81 -8.16
C GLY A 55 4.25 -0.72 -8.78
N SER A 56 3.57 0.41 -8.60
CA SER A 56 2.26 0.64 -9.20
C SER A 56 2.31 0.68 -10.72
N LEU A 57 3.37 1.26 -11.29
CA LEU A 57 3.51 1.41 -12.74
C LEU A 57 3.93 0.10 -13.42
N LEU A 58 4.81 -0.67 -12.81
CA LEU A 58 5.42 -1.86 -13.44
C LEU A 58 4.70 -3.16 -13.07
N ILE A 59 4.23 -3.32 -11.84
CA ILE A 59 3.67 -4.58 -11.35
C ILE A 59 2.16 -4.65 -11.60
N ALA A 60 1.42 -3.61 -11.24
CA ALA A 60 -0.04 -3.63 -11.33
C ALA A 60 -0.56 -3.90 -12.76
N PRO A 61 -0.01 -3.29 -13.83
CA PRO A 61 -0.49 -3.54 -15.20
C PRO A 61 -0.19 -4.94 -15.73
N ARG A 62 0.72 -5.68 -15.09
CA ARG A 62 1.08 -7.04 -15.53
C ARG A 62 0.04 -8.08 -15.15
N VAL A 63 -0.81 -7.79 -14.18
CA VAL A 63 -1.92 -8.67 -13.79
C VAL A 63 -3.13 -8.27 -14.62
N LYS A 64 -3.37 -8.96 -15.73
CA LYS A 64 -4.41 -8.63 -16.72
C LYS A 64 -5.64 -9.49 -16.60
N ASP A 65 -5.46 -10.77 -16.28
CA ASP A 65 -6.53 -11.71 -16.13
C ASP A 65 -7.15 -11.56 -14.73
N PRO A 66 -8.45 -11.25 -14.62
CA PRO A 66 -9.12 -11.15 -13.31
C PRO A 66 -9.00 -12.40 -12.45
N SER A 67 -8.90 -13.58 -13.05
CA SER A 67 -8.74 -14.85 -12.33
C SER A 67 -7.40 -14.92 -11.55
N HIS A 68 -6.40 -14.15 -11.95
CA HIS A 68 -5.09 -14.11 -11.30
C HIS A 68 -4.97 -13.05 -10.20
N LEU A 69 -5.99 -12.18 -10.02
CA LEU A 69 -5.92 -11.07 -9.06
C LEU A 69 -5.72 -11.55 -7.62
N VAL A 70 -6.47 -12.57 -7.20
CA VAL A 70 -6.36 -13.09 -5.83
C VAL A 70 -4.98 -13.70 -5.58
N SER A 71 -4.46 -14.47 -6.53
CA SER A 71 -3.11 -15.05 -6.42
C SER A 71 -2.02 -13.98 -6.39
N ALA A 72 -2.15 -12.94 -7.21
CA ALA A 72 -1.23 -11.82 -7.22
C ALA A 72 -1.25 -11.06 -5.89
N LEU A 73 -2.43 -10.80 -5.34
CA LEU A 73 -2.57 -10.14 -4.04
C LEU A 73 -1.92 -10.96 -2.92
N ARG A 74 -2.11 -12.27 -2.91
CA ARG A 74 -1.48 -13.18 -1.93
C ARG A 74 0.04 -13.15 -2.02
N LEU A 75 0.57 -13.22 -3.23
CA LEU A 75 2.02 -13.16 -3.45
C LEU A 75 2.61 -11.83 -3.01
N LEU A 76 1.97 -10.71 -3.38
CA LEU A 76 2.43 -9.38 -2.99
C LEU A 76 2.34 -9.16 -1.49
N ALA A 77 1.30 -9.66 -0.84
CA ALA A 77 1.17 -9.60 0.62
C ALA A 77 2.30 -10.40 1.31
N LEU A 78 2.63 -11.57 0.80
CA LEU A 78 3.73 -12.37 1.32
C LEU A 78 5.07 -11.66 1.18
N LEU A 79 5.37 -11.10 0.01
CA LEU A 79 6.59 -10.34 -0.23
C LEU A 79 6.66 -9.07 0.64
N THR A 80 5.54 -8.39 0.81
CA THR A 80 5.43 -7.23 1.70
C THR A 80 5.74 -7.61 3.15
N LEU A 81 5.22 -8.75 3.61
CA LEU A 81 5.50 -9.27 4.96
C LEU A 81 6.98 -9.60 5.12
N ALA A 82 7.59 -10.24 4.12
CA ALA A 82 9.00 -10.57 4.14
C ALA A 82 9.88 -9.33 4.32
N PHE A 83 9.59 -8.25 3.58
CA PHE A 83 10.31 -6.98 3.72
C PHE A 83 9.99 -6.27 5.04
N ALA A 84 8.76 -6.36 5.54
CA ALA A 84 8.42 -5.80 6.86
C ALA A 84 9.21 -6.49 7.97
N VAL A 85 9.32 -7.80 7.93
CA VAL A 85 10.17 -8.58 8.87
C VAL A 85 11.65 -8.25 8.67
N GLY A 86 12.07 -7.94 7.45
CA GLY A 86 13.44 -7.53 7.13
C GLY A 86 13.92 -6.30 7.90
N PHE A 87 13.01 -5.42 8.32
CA PHE A 87 13.37 -4.29 9.19
C PHE A 87 13.92 -4.70 10.56
N CYS A 88 13.63 -5.92 11.01
CA CYS A 88 14.13 -6.45 12.27
C CYS A 88 15.61 -6.87 12.21
N PHE A 89 16.16 -7.08 11.01
CA PHE A 89 17.48 -7.69 10.83
C PHE A 89 18.64 -6.72 10.72
N GLY A 90 18.37 -5.43 10.73
CA GLY A 90 19.44 -4.44 10.69
C GLY A 90 18.90 -3.02 10.59
N ASN A 91 19.74 -2.07 10.94
CA ASN A 91 19.45 -0.64 10.89
C ASN A 91 20.53 0.15 10.13
N GLY A 92 21.40 -0.54 9.41
CA GLY A 92 22.39 0.07 8.54
C GLY A 92 21.71 0.80 7.36
N TRP A 93 22.30 1.90 6.93
CA TRP A 93 21.78 2.75 5.87
C TRP A 93 21.46 1.97 4.58
N GLY A 94 22.40 1.16 4.11
CA GLY A 94 22.21 0.37 2.87
C GLY A 94 21.13 -0.69 3.01
N TRP A 95 21.05 -1.35 4.17
CA TRP A 95 20.02 -2.34 4.47
C TRP A 95 18.64 -1.71 4.51
N LEU A 96 18.49 -0.58 5.22
CA LEU A 96 17.23 0.14 5.30
C LEU A 96 16.77 0.64 3.93
N MET A 97 17.69 1.12 3.08
CA MET A 97 17.37 1.53 1.71
C MET A 97 16.78 0.37 0.91
N LEU A 98 17.41 -0.80 0.96
CA LEU A 98 16.94 -1.99 0.27
C LEU A 98 15.55 -2.43 0.77
N VAL A 99 15.38 -2.50 2.09
CA VAL A 99 14.13 -2.99 2.69
C VAL A 99 12.98 -2.00 2.46
N ILE A 100 13.21 -0.70 2.60
CA ILE A 100 12.20 0.33 2.32
C ILE A 100 11.79 0.30 0.85
N ALA A 101 12.75 0.24 -0.05
CA ALA A 101 12.47 0.16 -1.48
C ALA A 101 11.65 -1.09 -1.82
N GLY A 102 12.05 -2.26 -1.33
CA GLY A 102 11.33 -3.52 -1.56
C GLY A 102 9.94 -3.53 -0.95
N PHE A 103 9.79 -3.04 0.29
CA PHE A 103 8.50 -2.94 0.95
C PHE A 103 7.52 -2.07 0.15
N ASN A 104 7.94 -0.86 -0.23
CA ASN A 104 7.10 0.05 -1.00
C ASN A 104 6.80 -0.47 -2.41
N LEU A 105 7.77 -1.12 -3.05
CA LEU A 105 7.63 -1.71 -4.37
C LEU A 105 6.50 -2.76 -4.39
N PHE A 106 6.43 -3.61 -3.37
CA PHE A 106 5.47 -4.72 -3.31
C PHE A 106 4.15 -4.33 -2.64
N VAL A 107 4.14 -3.35 -1.75
CA VAL A 107 2.90 -2.90 -1.11
C VAL A 107 2.07 -1.98 -2.01
N SER A 108 2.71 -1.20 -2.87
CA SER A 108 2.02 -0.20 -3.71
C SER A 108 1.03 -0.79 -4.71
N PRO A 109 1.33 -1.93 -5.41
CA PRO A 109 0.36 -2.48 -6.36
C PRO A 109 -0.86 -3.10 -5.69
N LEU A 110 -0.85 -3.33 -4.38
CA LEU A 110 -1.98 -3.94 -3.67
C LEU A 110 -3.27 -3.14 -3.83
N VAL A 111 -3.22 -1.80 -3.77
CA VAL A 111 -4.42 -0.96 -3.92
C VAL A 111 -4.99 -1.02 -5.34
N PRO A 112 -4.22 -0.76 -6.41
CA PRO A 112 -4.75 -0.86 -7.77
C PRO A 112 -5.30 -2.25 -8.10
N LEU A 113 -4.64 -3.30 -7.64
CA LEU A 113 -5.10 -4.67 -7.88
C LEU A 113 -6.34 -5.01 -7.07
N THR A 114 -6.44 -4.53 -5.82
CA THR A 114 -7.66 -4.70 -5.02
C THR A 114 -8.81 -3.89 -5.60
N ASP A 115 -8.56 -2.70 -6.13
CA ASP A 115 -9.55 -1.89 -6.84
C ASP A 115 -10.02 -2.58 -8.14
N ALA A 116 -9.11 -3.21 -8.88
CA ALA A 116 -9.45 -4.00 -10.06
C ALA A 116 -10.32 -5.21 -9.69
N LEU A 117 -10.02 -5.87 -8.59
CA LEU A 117 -10.84 -6.96 -8.06
C LEU A 117 -12.22 -6.47 -7.65
N ALA A 118 -12.30 -5.31 -6.99
CA ALA A 118 -13.55 -4.68 -6.61
C ALA A 118 -14.40 -4.35 -7.84
N ALA A 119 -13.79 -3.80 -8.89
CA ALA A 119 -14.48 -3.50 -10.14
C ALA A 119 -15.02 -4.78 -10.82
N THR A 120 -14.24 -5.86 -10.80
CA THR A 120 -14.64 -7.15 -11.33
C THR A 120 -15.84 -7.72 -10.56
N TRP A 121 -15.78 -7.74 -9.24
CA TRP A 121 -16.87 -8.24 -8.40
C TRP A 121 -18.09 -7.33 -8.40
N GLN A 122 -17.93 -6.03 -8.57
CA GLN A 122 -19.06 -5.11 -8.73
C GLN A 122 -19.92 -5.46 -9.93
N LYS A 123 -19.31 -5.90 -11.04
CA LYS A 123 -20.01 -6.38 -12.22
C LYS A 123 -20.55 -7.80 -12.04
N GLN A 124 -19.81 -8.67 -11.38
CA GLN A 124 -20.11 -10.09 -11.26
C GLN A 124 -21.16 -10.39 -10.20
N ILE A 125 -21.12 -9.72 -9.04
CA ILE A 125 -21.98 -9.97 -7.88
C ILE A 125 -22.72 -8.74 -7.37
N ARG A 126 -22.71 -7.64 -8.10
CA ARG A 126 -23.37 -6.36 -7.77
C ARG A 126 -23.01 -5.84 -6.37
N MET A 127 -21.73 -5.84 -6.06
CA MET A 127 -21.20 -5.38 -4.79
C MET A 127 -21.24 -3.85 -4.69
N ASP A 128 -21.55 -3.31 -3.50
CA ASP A 128 -21.45 -1.86 -3.23
C ASP A 128 -20.00 -1.49 -2.91
N TYR A 129 -19.29 -0.99 -3.92
CA TYR A 129 -17.89 -0.57 -3.82
C TYR A 129 -17.68 0.54 -2.79
N GLY A 130 -18.55 1.54 -2.76
CA GLY A 130 -18.43 2.67 -1.85
C GLY A 130 -18.44 2.25 -0.39
N ARG A 131 -19.36 1.35 -0.02
CA ARG A 131 -19.47 0.81 1.33
C ARG A 131 -18.23 -0.01 1.71
N VAL A 132 -17.74 -0.83 0.81
CA VAL A 132 -16.53 -1.64 1.05
C VAL A 132 -15.31 -0.73 1.22
N ARG A 133 -15.19 0.32 0.40
CA ARG A 133 -14.07 1.27 0.45
C ARG A 133 -14.06 2.10 1.75
N LEU A 134 -15.21 2.38 2.33
CA LEU A 134 -15.32 3.07 3.64
C LEU A 134 -14.58 2.33 4.76
N TRP A 135 -14.55 1.00 4.73
CA TRP A 135 -13.79 0.22 5.68
C TRP A 135 -12.29 0.53 5.63
N GLY A 136 -11.76 0.83 4.44
CA GLY A 136 -10.37 1.27 4.29
C GLY A 136 -10.09 2.59 5.00
N SER A 137 -10.93 3.59 4.79
CA SER A 137 -10.78 4.90 5.46
C SER A 137 -10.88 4.79 6.97
N LEU A 138 -11.84 4.01 7.46
CA LEU A 138 -11.99 3.75 8.89
C LEU A 138 -10.76 3.05 9.46
N ALA A 139 -10.23 2.06 8.75
CA ALA A 139 -9.02 1.33 9.15
C ALA A 139 -7.80 2.23 9.24
N PHE A 140 -7.64 3.16 8.32
CA PHE A 140 -6.54 4.12 8.34
C PHE A 140 -6.60 4.98 9.61
N VAL A 141 -7.76 5.51 9.95
CA VAL A 141 -7.96 6.33 11.15
C VAL A 141 -7.68 5.51 12.42
N ILE A 142 -8.23 4.30 12.51
CA ILE A 142 -8.03 3.41 13.66
C ILE A 142 -6.56 3.02 13.79
N GLY A 143 -5.91 2.65 12.69
CA GLY A 143 -4.49 2.28 12.68
C GLY A 143 -3.59 3.41 13.16
N SER A 144 -3.84 4.63 12.68
CA SER A 144 -3.08 5.82 13.10
C SER A 144 -3.30 6.13 14.58
N ALA A 145 -4.54 6.08 15.06
CA ALA A 145 -4.87 6.38 16.45
C ALA A 145 -4.29 5.35 17.43
N LEU A 146 -4.45 4.06 17.12
CA LEU A 146 -3.90 2.98 17.94
C LEU A 146 -2.39 3.01 17.98
N THR A 147 -1.74 3.23 16.85
CA THR A 147 -0.27 3.31 16.79
C THR A 147 0.25 4.50 17.57
N GLY A 148 -0.43 5.66 17.49
CA GLY A 148 -0.08 6.81 18.30
C GLY A 148 -0.11 6.52 19.79
N GLN A 149 -1.13 5.82 20.28
CA GLN A 149 -1.22 5.40 21.67
C GLN A 149 -0.14 4.37 22.06
N LEU A 150 0.12 3.39 21.20
CA LEU A 150 1.15 2.38 21.45
C LEU A 150 2.55 2.99 21.50
N VAL A 151 2.84 3.96 20.64
CA VAL A 151 4.11 4.70 20.65
C VAL A 151 4.28 5.49 21.95
N ALA A 152 3.19 6.10 22.43
CA ALA A 152 3.23 6.85 23.69
C ALA A 152 3.53 5.95 24.91
N VAL A 153 3.11 4.68 24.88
CA VAL A 153 3.29 3.73 25.98
C VAL A 153 4.60 2.95 25.84
N TRP A 154 4.89 2.43 24.66
CA TRP A 154 5.99 1.47 24.42
C TRP A 154 7.14 2.02 23.56
N GLY A 155 7.04 3.27 23.10
CA GLY A 155 8.09 3.89 22.28
C GLY A 155 8.02 3.49 20.81
N HIS A 156 9.06 3.87 20.06
CA HIS A 156 9.10 3.72 18.60
C HIS A 156 9.09 2.25 18.12
N ASN A 157 9.55 1.30 18.92
CA ASN A 157 9.54 -0.12 18.54
C ASN A 157 8.13 -0.67 18.31
N ALA A 158 7.12 -0.08 18.96
CA ALA A 158 5.71 -0.45 18.75
C ALA A 158 5.27 -0.25 17.31
N ILE A 159 5.84 0.72 16.59
CA ILE A 159 5.52 1.00 15.18
C ILE A 159 5.86 -0.22 14.32
N LEU A 160 7.07 -0.75 14.46
CA LEU A 160 7.52 -1.89 13.66
C LEU A 160 6.70 -3.15 13.95
N TYR A 161 6.48 -3.48 15.22
CA TYR A 161 5.69 -4.64 15.59
C TYR A 161 4.23 -4.52 15.14
N SER A 162 3.63 -3.34 15.27
CA SER A 162 2.27 -3.08 14.78
C SER A 162 2.19 -3.24 13.27
N LEU A 163 3.18 -2.76 12.52
CA LEU A 163 3.24 -2.92 11.07
C LEU A 163 3.33 -4.39 10.68
N ILE A 164 4.21 -5.16 11.31
CA ILE A 164 4.38 -6.59 11.04
C ILE A 164 3.07 -7.34 11.33
N PHE A 165 2.43 -7.09 12.46
CA PHE A 165 1.16 -7.72 12.81
C PHE A 165 0.06 -7.40 11.81
N SER A 166 -0.05 -6.14 11.36
CA SER A 166 -1.10 -5.75 10.42
C SER A 166 -0.85 -6.33 9.02
N VAL A 167 0.40 -6.40 8.57
CA VAL A 167 0.74 -7.04 7.28
C VAL A 167 0.50 -8.55 7.36
N LEU A 168 0.82 -9.18 8.49
CA LEU A 168 0.52 -10.59 8.72
C LEU A 168 -0.99 -10.84 8.68
N ALA A 169 -1.78 -9.99 9.35
CA ALA A 169 -3.25 -10.08 9.30
C ALA A 169 -3.79 -9.92 7.88
N MET A 170 -3.20 -9.01 7.09
CA MET A 170 -3.54 -8.84 5.67
C MET A 170 -3.28 -10.11 4.88
N LEU A 171 -2.11 -10.72 5.05
CA LEU A 171 -1.76 -11.97 4.36
C LEU A 171 -2.71 -13.09 4.77
N LEU A 172 -2.96 -13.28 6.06
CA LEU A 172 -3.87 -14.33 6.56
C LEU A 172 -5.29 -14.12 6.04
N GLY A 173 -5.77 -12.87 5.99
CA GLY A 173 -7.07 -12.54 5.41
C GLY A 173 -7.14 -12.87 3.92
N MET A 174 -6.09 -12.59 3.17
CA MET A 174 -6.01 -12.86 1.74
C MET A 174 -5.86 -14.36 1.43
N LEU A 175 -5.33 -15.15 2.36
CA LEU A 175 -5.25 -16.61 2.23
C LEU A 175 -6.60 -17.30 2.38
N LEU A 176 -7.60 -16.64 2.98
CA LEU A 176 -8.95 -17.17 3.03
C LEU A 176 -9.52 -17.25 1.61
N LYS A 177 -10.33 -18.27 1.37
CA LYS A 177 -10.95 -18.47 0.04
C LYS A 177 -12.19 -17.59 -0.09
N PRO A 178 -12.29 -16.69 -1.10
CA PRO A 178 -13.52 -15.96 -1.35
C PRO A 178 -14.59 -16.91 -1.88
N SER A 179 -15.86 -16.59 -1.62
CA SER A 179 -17.00 -17.43 -2.03
C SER A 179 -17.17 -17.46 -3.55
N VAL A 180 -16.84 -16.39 -4.24
CA VAL A 180 -16.86 -16.26 -5.70
C VAL A 180 -15.47 -15.82 -6.16
N MET A 181 -14.88 -16.56 -7.09
CA MET A 181 -13.60 -16.15 -7.68
C MET A 181 -13.84 -15.10 -8.77
N PRO A 182 -12.93 -14.11 -8.91
CA PRO A 182 -13.08 -13.10 -9.95
C PRO A 182 -12.93 -13.73 -11.33
N GLN A 183 -13.86 -13.41 -12.23
CA GLN A 183 -13.86 -13.87 -13.61
C GLN A 183 -14.14 -12.68 -14.52
N GLY A 184 -13.54 -12.66 -15.69
CA GLY A 184 -13.73 -11.64 -16.69
C GLY A 184 -12.88 -11.90 -17.91
N GLU A 185 -13.09 -11.11 -18.96
CA GLU A 185 -12.28 -11.17 -20.17
C GLU A 185 -10.92 -10.52 -19.91
N ALA A 186 -9.84 -11.21 -20.31
CA ALA A 186 -8.50 -10.64 -20.27
C ALA A 186 -8.44 -9.44 -21.22
N ARG A 187 -8.00 -8.28 -20.69
CA ARG A 187 -7.82 -7.09 -21.54
C ARG A 187 -6.69 -7.34 -22.53
N THR A 188 -6.97 -7.13 -23.81
CA THR A 188 -5.96 -7.28 -24.86
C THR A 188 -4.87 -6.20 -24.72
N ARG A 189 -3.61 -6.62 -24.78
CA ARG A 189 -2.42 -5.78 -24.59
C ARG A 189 -2.40 -4.54 -25.49
N SER A 190 -2.87 -4.67 -26.73
CA SER A 190 -2.72 -3.64 -27.77
C SER A 190 -3.57 -2.38 -27.53
N GLY A 191 -4.73 -2.51 -26.88
CA GLY A 191 -5.62 -1.37 -26.63
C GLY A 191 -5.16 -0.47 -25.49
N THR A 192 -4.58 -1.04 -24.43
CA THR A 192 -4.17 -0.29 -23.24
C THR A 192 -2.85 0.46 -23.43
N GLU A 193 -1.88 -0.13 -24.11
CA GLU A 193 -0.58 0.52 -24.39
C GLU A 193 -0.73 1.71 -25.33
N ARG A 194 -1.53 1.58 -26.38
CA ARG A 194 -1.81 2.67 -27.32
C ARG A 194 -2.55 3.84 -26.67
N SER A 195 -3.49 3.57 -25.78
CA SER A 195 -4.23 4.63 -25.10
C SER A 195 -3.35 5.39 -24.10
N LEU A 196 -2.41 4.73 -23.41
CA LEU A 196 -1.43 5.38 -22.52
C LEU A 196 -0.50 6.30 -23.28
N TRP A 197 0.08 5.83 -24.40
CA TRP A 197 0.97 6.66 -25.22
C TRP A 197 0.24 7.82 -25.88
N ALA A 198 -0.99 7.61 -26.33
CA ALA A 198 -1.82 8.68 -26.88
C ALA A 198 -2.15 9.74 -25.83
N LEU A 199 -2.50 9.32 -24.60
CA LEU A 199 -2.78 10.21 -23.48
C LEU A 199 -1.54 11.01 -23.07
N LEU A 200 -0.38 10.37 -23.05
CA LEU A 200 0.89 11.02 -22.70
C LEU A 200 1.34 12.08 -23.72
N LYS A 201 0.85 12.02 -24.95
CA LYS A 201 1.14 13.02 -25.99
C LYS A 201 0.27 14.27 -25.88
N GLU A 202 -0.81 14.25 -25.15
CA GLU A 202 -1.72 15.39 -24.99
C GLU A 202 -1.22 16.33 -23.88
N GLY A 203 -1.02 17.61 -24.20
CA GLY A 203 -0.52 18.61 -23.26
C GLY A 203 -1.36 18.79 -21.99
N PRO A 204 -2.71 18.80 -22.06
CA PRO A 204 -3.56 18.88 -20.85
C PRO A 204 -3.36 17.71 -19.90
N VAL A 205 -3.11 16.50 -20.41
CA VAL A 205 -2.85 15.32 -19.59
C VAL A 205 -1.54 15.45 -18.81
N TRP A 206 -0.49 15.98 -19.43
CA TRP A 206 0.77 16.24 -18.75
C TRP A 206 0.62 17.25 -17.61
N ARG A 207 -0.16 18.32 -17.84
CA ARG A 207 -0.44 19.31 -16.80
C ARG A 207 -1.19 18.70 -15.63
N PHE A 208 -2.19 17.86 -15.92
CA PHE A 208 -2.95 17.15 -14.90
C PHE A 208 -2.06 16.21 -14.09
N LEU A 209 -1.25 15.38 -14.76
CA LEU A 209 -0.32 14.45 -14.11
C LEU A 209 0.70 15.20 -13.25
N LEU A 210 1.24 16.32 -13.74
CA LEU A 210 2.17 17.13 -12.97
C LEU A 210 1.52 17.72 -11.72
N CYS A 211 0.32 18.27 -11.83
CA CYS A 211 -0.43 18.80 -10.69
C CYS A 211 -0.74 17.72 -9.66
N VAL A 212 -1.20 16.55 -10.10
CA VAL A 212 -1.50 15.42 -9.20
C VAL A 212 -0.22 14.94 -8.50
N THR A 213 0.90 14.83 -9.24
CA THR A 213 2.18 14.42 -8.68
C THR A 213 2.69 15.41 -7.63
N LEU A 214 2.58 16.71 -7.90
CA LEU A 214 3.00 17.74 -6.94
C LEU A 214 2.11 17.76 -5.69
N LEU A 215 0.79 17.62 -5.85
CA LEU A 215 -0.14 17.54 -4.73
C LEU A 215 0.11 16.31 -3.87
N GLN A 216 0.32 15.16 -4.48
CA GLN A 216 0.62 13.91 -3.78
C GLN A 216 1.97 13.98 -3.08
N GLY A 217 2.98 14.57 -3.71
CA GLY A 217 4.30 14.77 -3.11
C GLY A 217 4.26 15.68 -1.89
N ALA A 218 3.54 16.80 -1.97
CA ALA A 218 3.35 17.71 -0.84
C ALA A 218 2.59 17.03 0.31
N HIS A 219 1.54 16.29 -0.02
CA HIS A 219 0.74 15.55 0.96
C HIS A 219 1.55 14.45 1.64
N ALA A 220 2.33 13.70 0.89
CA ALA A 220 3.23 12.67 1.42
C ALA A 220 4.29 13.28 2.34
N GLY A 221 4.88 14.42 1.98
CA GLY A 221 5.84 15.14 2.82
C GLY A 221 5.23 15.56 4.15
N TYR A 222 4.04 16.11 4.13
CA TYR A 222 3.31 16.48 5.35
C TYR A 222 3.06 15.26 6.26
N TYR A 223 2.55 14.18 5.72
CA TYR A 223 2.27 12.97 6.50
C TYR A 223 3.54 12.29 7.00
N SER A 224 4.61 12.28 6.22
CA SER A 224 5.87 11.61 6.60
C SER A 224 6.61 12.35 7.71
N PHE A 225 6.62 13.68 7.70
CA PHE A 225 7.38 14.47 8.65
C PHE A 225 6.54 15.20 9.70
N GLY A 226 5.22 15.25 9.51
CA GLY A 226 4.32 15.93 10.43
C GLY A 226 4.40 15.38 11.85
N SER A 227 4.44 14.06 12.00
CA SER A 227 4.54 13.40 13.31
C SER A 227 5.85 13.71 14.01
N ILE A 228 6.96 13.86 13.28
CA ILE A 228 8.25 14.23 13.84
C ILE A 228 8.23 15.69 14.31
N TYR A 229 7.70 16.58 13.49
CA TYR A 229 7.60 18.01 13.79
C TYR A 229 6.75 18.29 15.05
N TRP A 230 5.62 17.61 15.19
CA TRP A 230 4.72 17.82 16.32
C TRP A 230 5.21 17.20 17.65
N GLN A 231 6.26 16.38 17.62
CA GLN A 231 6.88 15.83 18.83
C GLN A 231 8.00 16.72 19.42
N GLU A 232 8.48 17.70 18.69
CA GLU A 232 9.44 18.70 19.15
C GLU A 232 8.72 19.89 19.84
#